data_776124a0b126d880da1e7ea584c0062f
#
_entry.id   776124a0b126d880da1e7ea584c0062f
#
_cell.length_a   1.000
_cell.length_b   1.000
_cell.length_c   1.000
_cell.angle_alpha   90.00
_cell.angle_beta   90.00
_cell.angle_gamma   90.00
#
_symmetry.space_group_name_H-M   'P 1'
#
loop_
_entity.id
_entity.type
_entity.pdbx_description
1 polymer ?
#
loop_
_entity_poly.entity_id
_entity_poly.type
_entity_poly.pdbx_seq_one_letter_code
_entity_poly.pdbx_strand_id
1 'polypeptide(L)'
;MTKKNLRRTRADVVFEQIQSVAHRRKSFCFTRASLYALSIVPIRFSKKSRRNIVRQASGDGAGNKRSTRVRLRPSPDWHKRNFLTSVLIPSLFTKRAGDHARPQFPKIRQGEICVTWIGHASFLIQTHEVNVLIDPIWSKWLKVVKRLKQPGFEIHHLPSIDFVLVTHAHFDHLDRRTLRRVAADQPIAVPIGVGNLVHDLGFHIVHELDYWQTVELGPIKISLTPCQHWGARFLADLHRDFGGFVIAMDGRTIFHCGDSAYFPGFKEIGERYKIDIALLPIGAYETPTGREAHMNPEEAVKAFLELRAKTLVPMHYGTFRLGFEPLHEPPERLLACARARGIEDKVLVMTEGKPVVL
;
A
#
# COMPACT_ATOMS: atom_id res chain seq x y z
N MET A 1 -54.75 -20.01 -34.77
CA MET A 1 -53.37 -19.74 -35.26
C MET A 1 -52.96 -18.34 -34.79
N THR A 2 -52.24 -18.25 -33.70
CA THR A 2 -51.75 -16.99 -33.10
C THR A 2 -50.28 -17.10 -32.82
N LYS A 3 -49.47 -16.33 -33.61
CA LYS A 3 -48.04 -16.22 -33.45
C LYS A 3 -47.74 -15.33 -32.24
N LYS A 4 -47.06 -15.86 -31.17
CA LYS A 4 -46.51 -15.11 -30.09
C LYS A 4 -45.16 -14.51 -30.54
N ASN A 5 -45.08 -13.18 -30.58
CA ASN A 5 -43.83 -12.43 -30.70
C ASN A 5 -43.12 -12.42 -29.30
N LEU A 6 -42.02 -13.14 -29.15
CA LEU A 6 -41.10 -12.99 -28.04
C LEU A 6 -40.23 -11.75 -28.27
N ARG A 7 -40.34 -10.77 -27.40
CA ARG A 7 -39.39 -9.62 -27.33
C ARG A 7 -38.08 -10.12 -26.76
N ARG A 8 -36.99 -9.98 -27.50
CA ARG A 8 -35.63 -10.21 -27.01
C ARG A 8 -35.30 -9.21 -25.91
N THR A 9 -34.68 -9.68 -24.82
CA THR A 9 -34.25 -8.84 -23.69
C THR A 9 -32.87 -8.24 -23.94
N ARG A 10 -32.55 -7.15 -23.24
CA ARG A 10 -31.23 -6.47 -23.33
C ARG A 10 -30.05 -7.42 -23.00
N ALA A 11 -30.30 -8.48 -22.25
CA ALA A 11 -29.30 -9.50 -21.89
C ALA A 11 -28.86 -10.34 -23.11
N ASP A 12 -29.76 -10.64 -24.04
CA ASP A 12 -29.48 -11.47 -25.21
C ASP A 12 -28.55 -10.75 -26.21
N VAL A 13 -28.66 -9.41 -26.29
CA VAL A 13 -27.81 -8.59 -27.19
C VAL A 13 -26.39 -8.48 -26.65
N VAL A 14 -26.20 -8.45 -25.30
CA VAL A 14 -24.88 -8.40 -24.68
C VAL A 14 -24.15 -9.73 -24.81
N PHE A 15 -24.86 -10.85 -24.78
CA PHE A 15 -24.27 -12.19 -24.91
C PHE A 15 -23.72 -12.47 -26.32
N GLU A 16 -24.40 -12.01 -27.38
CA GLU A 16 -23.93 -12.12 -28.77
C GLU A 16 -22.69 -11.26 -29.05
N GLN A 17 -22.56 -10.07 -28.40
CA GLN A 17 -21.36 -9.23 -28.54
C GLN A 17 -20.14 -9.83 -27.87
N ILE A 18 -20.30 -10.55 -26.75
CA ILE A 18 -19.19 -11.22 -26.03
C ILE A 18 -18.65 -12.41 -26.84
N GLN A 19 -19.50 -13.16 -27.54
CA GLN A 19 -19.04 -14.30 -28.35
C GLN A 19 -18.29 -13.89 -29.63
N SER A 20 -18.57 -12.72 -30.21
CA SER A 20 -17.89 -12.25 -31.41
C SER A 20 -16.45 -11.78 -31.15
N VAL A 21 -16.13 -11.37 -29.92
CA VAL A 21 -14.78 -10.95 -29.50
C VAL A 21 -13.87 -12.15 -29.17
N ALA A 22 -14.44 -13.29 -28.78
CA ALA A 22 -13.68 -14.49 -28.43
C ALA A 22 -13.10 -15.26 -29.64
N HIS A 23 -13.62 -15.02 -30.85
CA HIS A 23 -13.25 -15.79 -32.05
C HIS A 23 -12.10 -15.18 -32.88
N ARG A 24 -11.51 -14.03 -32.48
CA ARG A 24 -10.43 -13.33 -33.22
C ARG A 24 -9.06 -13.34 -32.56
N ARG A 25 -8.77 -14.25 -31.65
CA ARG A 25 -7.43 -14.39 -31.07
C ARG A 25 -6.91 -15.82 -31.08
N LYS A 26 -6.65 -16.36 -32.28
CA LYS A 26 -5.68 -17.43 -32.50
C LYS A 26 -4.57 -16.90 -33.39
N SER A 27 -3.33 -17.07 -32.94
CA SER A 27 -2.04 -16.79 -33.59
C SER A 27 -1.35 -15.51 -33.14
N PHE A 28 -0.55 -15.59 -32.08
CA PHE A 28 0.69 -14.82 -31.99
C PHE A 28 1.78 -15.68 -31.34
N CYS A 29 2.77 -15.96 -32.16
CA CYS A 29 3.96 -16.73 -31.85
C CYS A 29 4.89 -15.92 -30.92
N PHE A 30 5.32 -16.50 -29.79
CA PHE A 30 6.29 -15.89 -28.89
C PHE A 30 7.69 -15.92 -29.55
N THR A 31 8.19 -14.77 -29.97
CA THR A 31 9.60 -14.60 -30.35
C THR A 31 10.41 -13.98 -29.20
N ARG A 32 11.69 -14.33 -29.16
CA ARG A 32 12.72 -14.05 -28.14
C ARG A 32 13.01 -12.57 -27.80
N ALA A 33 12.17 -11.62 -28.20
CA ALA A 33 12.37 -10.17 -28.04
C ALA A 33 11.81 -9.56 -26.75
N SER A 34 11.15 -10.32 -25.87
CA SER A 34 10.46 -9.79 -24.68
C SER A 34 11.32 -9.58 -23.43
N LEU A 35 12.64 -9.85 -23.50
CA LEU A 35 13.54 -9.73 -22.33
C LEU A 35 14.25 -8.34 -22.23
N TYR A 36 14.11 -7.47 -23.22
CA TYR A 36 14.77 -6.16 -23.23
C TYR A 36 13.92 -4.96 -22.79
N ALA A 37 12.65 -5.18 -22.44
CA ALA A 37 11.70 -4.08 -22.10
C ALA A 37 11.72 -3.68 -20.60
N LEU A 38 12.66 -4.14 -19.80
CA LEU A 38 12.85 -3.72 -18.40
C LEU A 38 13.96 -2.65 -18.23
N SER A 39 14.52 -2.16 -19.33
CA SER A 39 15.48 -1.07 -19.29
C SER A 39 14.76 0.27 -19.43
N ILE A 40 14.63 0.97 -18.31
CA ILE A 40 14.69 2.43 -18.19
C ILE A 40 13.89 3.19 -19.24
N VAL A 41 12.57 3.18 -19.13
CA VAL A 41 11.76 4.26 -19.69
C VAL A 41 11.65 5.34 -18.62
N PRO A 42 12.17 6.58 -18.85
CA PRO A 42 11.88 7.69 -17.95
C PRO A 42 10.36 7.89 -17.96
N ILE A 43 9.71 7.66 -16.83
CA ILE A 43 8.28 7.86 -16.67
C ILE A 43 8.03 9.36 -16.83
N ARG A 44 7.63 9.79 -18.03
CA ARG A 44 7.07 11.12 -18.23
C ARG A 44 5.68 11.12 -17.62
N PHE A 45 5.58 11.63 -16.40
CA PHE A 45 4.28 11.87 -15.80
C PHE A 45 3.43 12.77 -16.71
N SER A 46 2.24 12.31 -17.04
CA SER A 46 1.28 13.11 -17.79
C SER A 46 0.98 14.37 -16.99
N LYS A 47 0.99 15.56 -17.67
CA LYS A 47 0.60 16.84 -17.06
C LYS A 47 -0.79 16.80 -16.40
N LYS A 48 -1.65 15.86 -16.79
CA LYS A 48 -2.99 15.66 -16.25
C LYS A 48 -2.98 15.09 -14.82
N SER A 49 -2.10 14.14 -14.51
CA SER A 49 -1.92 13.59 -13.17
C SER A 49 -1.39 14.66 -12.19
N ARG A 50 -0.45 15.51 -12.65
CA ARG A 50 0.06 16.64 -11.85
C ARG A 50 -1.00 17.70 -11.54
N ARG A 51 -1.94 17.95 -12.45
CA ARG A 51 -3.03 18.93 -12.23
C ARG A 51 -4.03 18.46 -11.18
N ASN A 52 -4.33 17.17 -11.11
CA ASN A 52 -5.29 16.64 -10.14
C ASN A 52 -4.73 16.64 -8.71
N ILE A 53 -3.45 16.31 -8.53
CA ILE A 53 -2.78 16.36 -7.22
C ILE A 53 -2.68 17.81 -6.71
N VAL A 54 -2.39 18.79 -7.60
CA VAL A 54 -2.28 20.21 -7.23
C VAL A 54 -3.66 20.87 -7.00
N ARG A 55 -4.72 20.44 -7.70
CA ARG A 55 -6.06 21.04 -7.55
C ARG A 55 -6.76 20.68 -6.25
N GLN A 56 -6.51 19.52 -5.68
CA GLN A 56 -7.14 19.11 -4.43
C GLN A 56 -6.45 19.68 -3.17
N ALA A 57 -5.18 20.10 -3.28
CA ALA A 57 -4.48 20.81 -2.22
C ALA A 57 -4.79 22.31 -2.14
N SER A 58 -5.56 22.89 -3.08
CA SER A 58 -5.88 24.32 -3.17
C SER A 58 -7.36 24.64 -2.89
N GLY A 59 -7.95 23.97 -1.91
CA GLY A 59 -9.21 24.43 -1.31
C GLY A 59 -8.96 25.73 -0.53
N ASP A 60 -9.47 26.83 -1.07
CA ASP A 60 -9.69 28.15 -0.49
C ASP A 60 -8.55 28.80 0.34
N GLY A 61 -7.81 29.67 -0.33
CA GLY A 61 -6.90 30.63 0.29
C GLY A 61 -6.09 31.38 -0.76
N ALA A 62 -6.57 32.55 -1.20
CA ALA A 62 -5.84 33.46 -2.09
C ALA A 62 -4.51 33.88 -1.46
N GLY A 63 -3.42 33.26 -1.84
CA GLY A 63 -2.06 33.60 -1.49
C GLY A 63 -1.11 33.09 -2.56
N ASN A 64 -0.40 34.02 -3.16
CA ASN A 64 0.57 33.91 -4.24
C ASN A 64 1.53 32.70 -4.08
N LYS A 65 1.16 31.49 -4.56
CA LYS A 65 1.99 30.28 -4.50
C LYS A 65 2.75 30.10 -5.80
N ARG A 66 4.01 30.53 -5.82
CA ARG A 66 4.97 30.09 -6.83
C ARG A 66 5.12 28.57 -6.71
N SER A 67 4.67 27.86 -7.72
CA SER A 67 4.93 26.44 -7.93
C SER A 67 6.44 26.22 -7.95
N THR A 68 7.01 25.69 -6.89
CA THR A 68 8.37 25.14 -6.88
C THR A 68 8.38 23.90 -7.77
N ARG A 69 8.86 24.03 -9.00
CA ARG A 69 9.19 22.89 -9.86
C ARG A 69 10.28 22.10 -9.15
N VAL A 70 9.92 20.99 -8.54
CA VAL A 70 10.89 20.02 -8.04
C VAL A 70 11.58 19.42 -9.26
N ARG A 71 12.81 19.88 -9.55
CA ARG A 71 13.69 19.22 -10.52
C ARG A 71 14.16 17.93 -9.87
N LEU A 72 13.71 16.79 -10.42
CA LEU A 72 14.26 15.48 -10.15
C LEU A 72 15.77 15.52 -10.35
N ARG A 73 16.52 15.40 -9.28
CA ARG A 73 17.94 15.06 -9.36
C ARG A 73 18.05 13.59 -8.99
N PRO A 74 18.39 12.71 -9.93
CA PRO A 74 18.78 11.35 -9.58
C PRO A 74 19.91 11.41 -8.55
N SER A 75 19.97 10.45 -7.64
CA SER A 75 21.13 10.25 -6.78
C SER A 75 22.39 10.26 -7.65
N PRO A 76 23.49 10.95 -7.26
CA PRO A 76 24.71 11.06 -8.07
C PRO A 76 25.26 9.71 -8.56
N ASP A 77 24.95 8.63 -7.89
CA ASP A 77 25.46 7.28 -8.16
C ASP A 77 24.48 6.36 -8.89
N TRP A 78 23.24 6.79 -9.20
CA TRP A 78 22.27 5.91 -9.84
C TRP A 78 22.72 5.38 -11.21
N HIS A 79 23.54 6.12 -11.94
CA HIS A 79 24.12 5.70 -13.22
C HIS A 79 25.12 4.56 -13.08
N LYS A 80 25.70 4.36 -11.90
CA LYS A 80 26.72 3.33 -11.63
C LYS A 80 26.11 2.01 -11.11
N ARG A 81 24.85 2.03 -10.66
CA ARG A 81 24.19 0.85 -10.09
C ARG A 81 23.04 0.39 -11.00
N ASN A 82 23.13 -0.83 -11.50
CA ASN A 82 22.06 -1.45 -12.26
C ASN A 82 21.19 -2.27 -11.30
N PHE A 83 19.87 -1.94 -11.22
CA PHE A 83 18.95 -2.60 -10.32
C PHE A 83 18.92 -4.13 -10.52
N LEU A 84 18.98 -4.61 -11.77
CA LEU A 84 19.02 -6.03 -12.08
C LEU A 84 20.23 -6.72 -11.45
N THR A 85 21.43 -6.18 -11.67
CA THR A 85 22.69 -6.80 -11.23
C THR A 85 23.00 -6.52 -9.76
N SER A 86 22.59 -5.37 -9.21
CA SER A 86 22.92 -4.96 -7.85
C SER A 86 21.84 -5.36 -6.83
N VAL A 87 20.58 -5.60 -7.26
CA VAL A 87 19.45 -5.88 -6.36
C VAL A 87 18.80 -7.21 -6.71
N LEU A 88 18.28 -7.39 -7.93
CA LEU A 88 17.47 -8.57 -8.26
C LEU A 88 18.31 -9.84 -8.26
N ILE A 89 19.40 -9.90 -9.02
CA ILE A 89 20.25 -11.11 -9.11
C ILE A 89 20.79 -11.53 -7.74
N PRO A 90 21.41 -10.65 -6.92
CA PRO A 90 21.86 -11.03 -5.58
C PRO A 90 20.70 -11.52 -4.69
N SER A 91 19.52 -10.91 -4.80
CA SER A 91 18.36 -11.33 -4.02
C SER A 91 17.89 -12.76 -4.33
N LEU A 92 18.09 -13.24 -5.56
CA LEU A 92 17.74 -14.63 -5.93
C LEU A 92 18.53 -15.65 -5.10
N PHE A 93 19.80 -15.37 -4.83
CA PHE A 93 20.71 -16.25 -4.08
C PHE A 93 20.67 -16.02 -2.57
N THR A 94 20.08 -14.91 -2.10
CA THR A 94 19.93 -14.62 -0.67
C THR A 94 18.97 -15.64 -0.04
N LYS A 95 19.41 -16.32 1.02
CA LYS A 95 18.55 -17.21 1.82
C LYS A 95 17.45 -16.37 2.48
N ARG A 96 16.21 -16.88 2.48
CA ARG A 96 15.10 -16.20 3.14
C ARG A 96 15.30 -16.26 4.65
N ALA A 97 15.30 -15.07 5.29
CA ALA A 97 15.46 -14.94 6.73
C ALA A 97 14.12 -15.13 7.47
N GLY A 98 14.20 -15.31 8.80
CA GLY A 98 13.07 -15.43 9.71
C GLY A 98 12.38 -16.78 9.65
N ASP A 99 11.72 -17.11 10.74
CA ASP A 99 10.87 -18.30 10.88
C ASP A 99 9.41 -17.84 11.02
N HIS A 100 8.48 -18.73 10.67
CA HIS A 100 7.08 -18.49 10.97
C HIS A 100 6.85 -18.68 12.47
N ALA A 101 6.53 -17.60 13.17
CA ALA A 101 6.06 -17.68 14.54
C ALA A 101 4.63 -18.31 14.54
N ARG A 102 4.28 -18.96 15.65
CA ARG A 102 2.89 -19.22 15.97
C ARG A 102 2.40 -18.05 16.79
N PRO A 103 1.61 -17.12 16.21
CA PRO A 103 1.21 -15.92 16.96
C PRO A 103 0.29 -16.35 18.11
N GLN A 104 0.55 -15.79 19.29
CA GLN A 104 -0.37 -15.87 20.40
C GLN A 104 -1.08 -14.51 20.50
N PHE A 105 -2.26 -14.42 19.92
CA PHE A 105 -3.05 -13.20 19.97
C PHE A 105 -3.57 -13.00 21.40
N PRO A 106 -3.29 -11.83 22.02
CA PRO A 106 -3.72 -11.54 23.38
C PRO A 106 -5.23 -11.33 23.42
N LYS A 107 -5.82 -11.46 24.62
CA LYS A 107 -7.16 -10.96 24.89
C LYS A 107 -7.08 -9.44 24.98
N ILE A 108 -7.78 -8.74 24.11
CA ILE A 108 -7.79 -7.29 24.01
C ILE A 108 -8.96 -6.75 24.83
N ARG A 109 -8.73 -5.73 25.65
CA ARG A 109 -9.75 -5.05 26.45
C ARG A 109 -10.30 -3.86 25.67
N GLN A 110 -11.45 -3.35 26.08
CA GLN A 110 -12.00 -2.11 25.55
C GLN A 110 -11.00 -0.95 25.68
N GLY A 111 -10.80 -0.17 24.62
CA GLY A 111 -9.84 0.93 24.56
C GLY A 111 -8.38 0.52 24.26
N GLU A 112 -8.07 -0.77 24.25
CA GLU A 112 -6.78 -1.29 23.81
C GLU A 112 -6.77 -1.62 22.32
N ILE A 113 -5.62 -1.45 21.67
CA ILE A 113 -5.38 -1.89 20.31
C ILE A 113 -4.22 -2.86 20.27
N CYS A 114 -4.39 -3.99 19.61
CA CYS A 114 -3.31 -4.90 19.30
C CYS A 114 -2.87 -4.71 17.84
N VAL A 115 -1.60 -4.43 17.65
CA VAL A 115 -0.96 -4.29 16.34
C VAL A 115 -0.05 -5.49 16.13
N THR A 116 -0.19 -6.18 14.99
CA THR A 116 0.71 -7.26 14.59
C THR A 116 1.26 -6.95 13.21
N TRP A 117 2.59 -6.76 13.11
CA TRP A 117 3.26 -6.58 11.85
C TRP A 117 3.51 -7.94 11.18
N ILE A 118 2.96 -8.13 9.98
CA ILE A 118 3.10 -9.38 9.22
C ILE A 118 4.37 -9.36 8.36
N GLY A 119 4.85 -8.16 8.07
CA GLY A 119 6.00 -7.85 7.25
C GLY A 119 5.64 -6.90 6.10
N HIS A 120 6.62 -6.16 5.58
CA HIS A 120 6.45 -5.10 4.59
C HIS A 120 5.47 -4.03 5.08
N ALA A 121 4.39 -3.77 4.35
CA ALA A 121 3.30 -2.86 4.76
C ALA A 121 2.07 -3.60 5.31
N SER A 122 2.18 -4.92 5.55
CA SER A 122 1.05 -5.76 5.99
C SER A 122 0.89 -5.74 7.51
N PHE A 123 -0.29 -5.35 7.97
CA PHE A 123 -0.63 -5.30 9.40
C PHE A 123 -1.99 -5.97 9.69
N LEU A 124 -2.05 -6.63 10.82
CA LEU A 124 -3.30 -7.00 11.49
C LEU A 124 -3.49 -6.04 12.67
N ILE A 125 -4.60 -5.30 12.66
CA ILE A 125 -5.02 -4.40 13.73
C ILE A 125 -6.25 -4.99 14.37
N GLN A 126 -6.23 -5.13 15.68
CA GLN A 126 -7.30 -5.79 16.42
C GLN A 126 -7.74 -4.92 17.61
N THR A 127 -9.04 -4.89 17.84
CA THR A 127 -9.65 -4.44 19.10
C THR A 127 -10.38 -5.61 19.75
N HIS A 128 -11.10 -5.38 20.83
CA HIS A 128 -11.93 -6.41 21.45
C HIS A 128 -13.11 -6.85 20.56
N GLU A 129 -13.50 -6.05 19.54
CA GLU A 129 -14.67 -6.32 18.68
C GLU A 129 -14.31 -6.59 17.22
N VAL A 130 -13.19 -6.04 16.72
CA VAL A 130 -12.93 -5.96 15.28
C VAL A 130 -11.48 -6.29 14.93
N ASN A 131 -11.31 -7.05 13.86
CA ASN A 131 -10.02 -7.37 13.25
C ASN A 131 -9.94 -6.77 11.84
N VAL A 132 -8.99 -5.85 11.63
CA VAL A 132 -8.73 -5.18 10.36
C VAL A 132 -7.42 -5.66 9.79
N LEU A 133 -7.41 -6.11 8.54
CA LEU A 133 -6.19 -6.53 7.83
C LEU A 133 -5.86 -5.52 6.72
N ILE A 134 -4.63 -5.00 6.74
CA ILE A 134 -4.19 -3.94 5.84
C ILE A 134 -3.07 -4.46 4.94
N ASP A 135 -3.15 -4.19 3.63
CA ASP A 135 -2.17 -4.53 2.58
C ASP A 135 -1.64 -5.98 2.70
N PRO A 136 -2.53 -6.99 2.77
CA PRO A 136 -2.12 -8.35 3.10
C PRO A 136 -1.29 -8.98 2.00
N ILE A 137 -0.05 -9.39 2.36
CA ILE A 137 0.87 -10.05 1.45
C ILE A 137 1.60 -11.23 2.12
N TRP A 138 1.33 -12.46 1.62
CA TRP A 138 2.02 -13.69 2.00
C TRP A 138 2.82 -14.30 0.84
N SER A 139 2.74 -13.70 -0.35
CA SER A 139 3.44 -14.20 -1.53
C SER A 139 4.95 -14.20 -1.33
N LYS A 140 5.56 -15.30 -1.75
CA LYS A 140 7.04 -15.50 -1.71
C LYS A 140 7.74 -14.75 -2.84
N TRP A 141 6.99 -14.23 -3.81
CA TRP A 141 7.47 -13.53 -4.98
C TRP A 141 6.50 -12.44 -5.41
N LEU A 142 7.02 -11.26 -5.69
CA LEU A 142 6.36 -10.16 -6.38
C LEU A 142 6.83 -10.17 -7.82
N LYS A 143 6.15 -10.94 -8.69
CA LYS A 143 6.66 -11.18 -10.04
C LYS A 143 8.09 -11.74 -10.00
N VAL A 144 9.08 -10.89 -10.24
CA VAL A 144 10.52 -11.24 -10.27
C VAL A 144 11.25 -10.91 -8.96
N VAL A 145 10.63 -10.15 -8.06
CA VAL A 145 11.24 -9.76 -6.79
C VAL A 145 10.98 -10.82 -5.74
N LYS A 146 12.05 -11.38 -5.19
CA LYS A 146 11.98 -12.42 -4.15
C LYS A 146 11.70 -11.79 -2.78
N ARG A 147 10.79 -12.41 -2.01
CA ARG A 147 10.64 -12.11 -0.59
C ARG A 147 11.88 -12.61 0.16
N LEU A 148 12.53 -11.75 0.93
CA LEU A 148 13.79 -12.06 1.63
C LEU A 148 13.58 -12.38 3.12
N LYS A 149 12.44 -12.03 3.70
CA LYS A 149 12.06 -12.38 5.07
C LYS A 149 10.69 -13.06 5.08
N GLN A 150 10.55 -14.16 5.81
CA GLN A 150 9.27 -14.87 5.93
C GLN A 150 8.19 -13.93 6.47
N PRO A 151 6.90 -14.13 6.11
CA PRO A 151 5.81 -13.49 6.85
C PRO A 151 5.91 -13.87 8.33
N GLY A 152 5.54 -12.97 9.22
CA GLY A 152 5.67 -13.19 10.67
C GLY A 152 4.97 -14.45 11.16
N PHE A 153 3.92 -14.89 10.45
CA PHE A 153 3.22 -16.17 10.69
C PHE A 153 2.57 -16.67 9.39
N GLU A 154 2.13 -17.91 9.39
CA GLU A 154 1.44 -18.50 8.25
C GLU A 154 -0.02 -18.02 8.19
N ILE A 155 -0.54 -17.82 6.97
CA ILE A 155 -1.87 -17.23 6.73
C ILE A 155 -3.01 -17.99 7.42
N HIS A 156 -2.87 -19.30 7.66
CA HIS A 156 -3.89 -20.09 8.35
C HIS A 156 -3.97 -19.83 9.87
N HIS A 157 -3.05 -19.07 10.41
CA HIS A 157 -3.11 -18.58 11.79
C HIS A 157 -3.83 -17.23 11.92
N LEU A 158 -4.29 -16.62 10.82
CA LEU A 158 -5.12 -15.40 10.90
C LEU A 158 -6.39 -15.70 11.72
N PRO A 159 -6.78 -14.79 12.63
CA PRO A 159 -8.13 -14.82 13.19
C PRO A 159 -9.17 -14.52 12.10
N SER A 160 -10.44 -14.61 12.44
CA SER A 160 -11.50 -14.08 11.59
C SER A 160 -11.25 -12.60 11.31
N ILE A 161 -11.33 -12.19 10.04
CA ILE A 161 -11.08 -10.80 9.61
C ILE A 161 -12.41 -10.16 9.27
N ASP A 162 -12.70 -9.02 9.89
CA ASP A 162 -13.95 -8.28 9.67
C ASP A 162 -13.83 -7.30 8.49
N PHE A 163 -12.64 -6.72 8.28
CA PHE A 163 -12.39 -5.75 7.21
C PHE A 163 -11.01 -5.91 6.61
N VAL A 164 -10.94 -5.72 5.28
CA VAL A 164 -9.66 -5.67 4.55
C VAL A 164 -9.50 -4.29 3.93
N LEU A 165 -8.30 -3.72 4.03
CA LEU A 165 -7.93 -2.46 3.42
C LEU A 165 -6.76 -2.67 2.47
N VAL A 166 -6.77 -2.00 1.31
CA VAL A 166 -5.63 -1.98 0.38
C VAL A 166 -5.37 -0.54 -0.06
N THR A 167 -4.17 -0.06 0.23
CA THR A 167 -3.78 1.34 0.05
C THR A 167 -3.60 1.75 -1.40
N HIS A 168 -3.15 0.83 -2.26
CA HIS A 168 -2.97 1.08 -3.69
C HIS A 168 -2.71 -0.23 -4.47
N ALA A 169 -2.62 -0.13 -5.80
CA ALA A 169 -2.62 -1.30 -6.67
C ALA A 169 -1.26 -1.98 -6.90
N HIS A 170 -0.14 -1.52 -6.31
CA HIS A 170 1.16 -2.14 -6.48
C HIS A 170 1.20 -3.59 -6.01
N PHE A 171 2.12 -4.39 -6.56
CA PHE A 171 2.16 -5.84 -6.32
C PHE A 171 2.55 -6.22 -4.90
N ASP A 172 3.22 -5.36 -4.17
CA ASP A 172 3.66 -5.50 -2.79
C ASP A 172 2.62 -5.02 -1.75
N HIS A 173 1.49 -4.47 -2.21
CA HIS A 173 0.34 -4.10 -1.38
C HIS A 173 -0.93 -4.87 -1.79
N LEU A 174 -1.23 -4.96 -3.08
CA LEU A 174 -2.38 -5.70 -3.61
C LEU A 174 -1.92 -7.06 -4.15
N ASP A 175 -1.78 -8.04 -3.27
CA ASP A 175 -1.49 -9.42 -3.63
C ASP A 175 -2.78 -10.23 -3.81
N ARG A 176 -3.27 -10.34 -5.06
CA ARG A 176 -4.51 -11.06 -5.37
C ARG A 176 -4.49 -12.54 -4.93
N ARG A 177 -3.31 -13.18 -4.81
CA ARG A 177 -3.20 -14.56 -4.32
C ARG A 177 -3.51 -14.64 -2.83
N THR A 178 -2.95 -13.71 -2.07
CA THR A 178 -3.25 -13.57 -0.64
C THR A 178 -4.69 -13.15 -0.42
N LEU A 179 -5.15 -12.10 -1.12
CA LEU A 179 -6.52 -11.59 -0.98
C LEU A 179 -7.58 -12.67 -1.25
N ARG A 180 -7.39 -13.53 -2.27
CA ARG A 180 -8.30 -14.67 -2.55
C ARG A 180 -8.35 -15.70 -1.41
N ARG A 181 -7.27 -15.83 -0.64
CA ARG A 181 -7.22 -16.77 0.50
C ARG A 181 -7.79 -16.16 1.79
N VAL A 182 -7.78 -14.84 1.88
CA VAL A 182 -8.30 -14.07 3.02
C VAL A 182 -9.78 -13.80 2.86
N ALA A 183 -10.25 -13.62 1.62
CA ALA A 183 -11.64 -13.31 1.34
C ALA A 183 -12.59 -14.39 1.90
N ALA A 184 -13.52 -13.97 2.74
CA ALA A 184 -14.51 -14.81 3.44
C ALA A 184 -15.82 -14.03 3.65
N ASP A 185 -16.31 -13.38 2.60
CA ASP A 185 -17.54 -12.59 2.59
C ASP A 185 -17.52 -11.28 3.41
N GLN A 186 -16.33 -10.84 3.89
CA GLN A 186 -16.17 -9.54 4.54
C GLN A 186 -16.00 -8.41 3.51
N PRO A 187 -16.28 -7.14 3.87
CA PRO A 187 -16.03 -6.01 3.01
C PRO A 187 -14.52 -5.70 2.85
N ILE A 188 -14.19 -5.09 1.71
CA ILE A 188 -12.87 -4.52 1.42
C ILE A 188 -13.00 -3.05 1.03
N ALA A 189 -12.11 -2.19 1.54
CA ALA A 189 -12.01 -0.81 1.10
C ALA A 189 -10.69 -0.56 0.36
N VAL A 190 -10.81 0.16 -0.76
CA VAL A 190 -9.72 0.47 -1.69
C VAL A 190 -9.88 1.89 -2.24
N PRO A 191 -8.84 2.54 -2.77
CA PRO A 191 -8.98 3.79 -3.51
C PRO A 191 -9.75 3.61 -4.82
N ILE A 192 -10.33 4.71 -5.34
CA ILE A 192 -11.04 4.73 -6.63
C ILE A 192 -10.16 4.12 -7.75
N GLY A 193 -10.81 3.33 -8.62
CA GLY A 193 -10.16 2.64 -9.74
C GLY A 193 -9.41 1.37 -9.37
N VAL A 194 -9.38 0.98 -8.08
CA VAL A 194 -8.72 -0.27 -7.62
C VAL A 194 -9.73 -1.42 -7.49
N GLY A 195 -11.01 -1.13 -7.31
CA GLY A 195 -12.08 -2.11 -7.06
C GLY A 195 -12.16 -3.22 -8.10
N ASN A 196 -11.92 -2.91 -9.38
CA ASN A 196 -11.91 -3.91 -10.46
C ASN A 196 -10.79 -4.97 -10.33
N LEU A 197 -9.82 -4.76 -9.45
CA LEU A 197 -8.77 -5.75 -9.15
C LEU A 197 -9.16 -6.70 -8.02
N VAL A 198 -10.22 -6.43 -7.28
CA VAL A 198 -10.60 -7.18 -6.07
C VAL A 198 -12.03 -7.74 -6.09
N HIS A 199 -12.94 -7.24 -6.94
CA HIS A 199 -14.35 -7.61 -6.97
C HIS A 199 -14.61 -9.10 -7.26
N ASP A 200 -13.67 -9.81 -7.90
CA ASP A 200 -13.76 -11.23 -8.24
C ASP A 200 -13.08 -12.15 -7.22
N LEU A 201 -12.68 -11.62 -6.06
CA LEU A 201 -11.88 -12.37 -5.08
C LEU A 201 -12.70 -13.01 -3.96
N GLY A 202 -14.00 -12.67 -3.83
CA GLY A 202 -14.90 -13.24 -2.82
C GLY A 202 -15.21 -12.30 -1.65
N PHE A 203 -14.98 -11.00 -1.80
CA PHE A 203 -15.43 -9.99 -0.83
C PHE A 203 -16.90 -9.66 -1.06
N HIS A 204 -17.67 -9.50 0.04
CA HIS A 204 -19.10 -9.20 -0.04
C HIS A 204 -19.37 -7.82 -0.66
N ILE A 205 -18.64 -6.79 -0.21
CA ILE A 205 -18.76 -5.42 -0.69
C ILE A 205 -17.37 -4.87 -0.95
N VAL A 206 -17.23 -4.15 -2.07
CA VAL A 206 -16.02 -3.39 -2.41
C VAL A 206 -16.35 -1.90 -2.29
N HIS A 207 -15.77 -1.24 -1.29
CA HIS A 207 -15.86 0.21 -1.10
C HIS A 207 -14.70 0.89 -1.84
N GLU A 208 -15.00 1.64 -2.90
CA GLU A 208 -14.01 2.53 -3.53
C GLU A 208 -14.13 3.92 -2.89
N LEU A 209 -13.04 4.41 -2.29
CA LEU A 209 -12.99 5.68 -1.57
C LEU A 209 -12.21 6.73 -2.35
N ASP A 210 -12.73 7.96 -2.35
CA ASP A 210 -12.02 9.16 -2.76
C ASP A 210 -11.27 9.78 -1.57
N TYR A 211 -10.35 10.70 -1.82
CA TYR A 211 -9.62 11.42 -0.76
C TYR A 211 -10.58 12.16 0.17
N TRP A 212 -10.33 12.01 1.46
CA TRP A 212 -11.12 12.54 2.57
C TRP A 212 -12.50 11.92 2.73
N GLN A 213 -12.87 11.00 1.85
CA GLN A 213 -14.11 10.24 2.03
C GLN A 213 -13.96 9.26 3.19
N THR A 214 -15.00 9.20 4.01
CA THR A 214 -15.11 8.28 5.15
C THR A 214 -16.24 7.29 4.92
N VAL A 215 -15.98 6.03 5.19
CA VAL A 215 -16.99 4.98 5.31
C VAL A 215 -17.08 4.53 6.77
N GLU A 216 -18.30 4.38 7.26
CA GLU A 216 -18.58 3.81 8.59
C GLU A 216 -19.07 2.38 8.42
N LEU A 217 -18.36 1.45 9.03
CA LEU A 217 -18.61 0.01 8.92
C LEU A 217 -18.70 -0.58 10.33
N GLY A 218 -19.91 -0.59 10.89
CA GLY A 218 -20.13 -0.99 12.28
C GLY A 218 -19.35 -0.10 13.25
N PRO A 219 -18.48 -0.65 14.11
CA PRO A 219 -17.77 0.13 15.14
C PRO A 219 -16.54 0.87 14.61
N ILE A 220 -16.24 0.81 13.31
CA ILE A 220 -15.06 1.45 12.73
C ILE A 220 -15.43 2.53 11.71
N LYS A 221 -14.58 3.57 11.64
CA LYS A 221 -14.60 4.61 10.61
C LYS A 221 -13.29 4.58 9.85
N ILE A 222 -13.37 4.49 8.53
CA ILE A 222 -12.23 4.40 7.65
C ILE A 222 -12.25 5.58 6.69
N SER A 223 -11.21 6.42 6.72
CA SER A 223 -11.07 7.57 5.82
C SER A 223 -9.85 7.38 4.93
N LEU A 224 -10.00 7.58 3.62
CA LEU A 224 -8.86 7.63 2.70
C LEU A 224 -8.23 9.02 2.76
N THR A 225 -6.91 9.08 2.91
CA THR A 225 -6.13 10.31 2.88
C THR A 225 -5.22 10.37 1.67
N PRO A 226 -4.91 11.58 1.15
CA PRO A 226 -3.90 11.71 0.11
C PRO A 226 -2.52 11.28 0.61
N CYS A 227 -1.69 10.84 -0.33
CA CYS A 227 -0.25 10.62 -0.15
C CYS A 227 0.49 11.05 -1.41
N GLN A 228 1.82 11.04 -1.40
CA GLN A 228 2.61 11.35 -2.59
C GLN A 228 3.25 10.09 -3.17
N HIS A 229 2.53 9.47 -4.07
CA HIS A 229 2.91 8.20 -4.69
C HIS A 229 2.32 8.11 -6.12
N TRP A 230 2.13 6.90 -6.65
CA TRP A 230 1.36 6.63 -7.87
C TRP A 230 0.59 5.31 -7.73
N GLY A 231 -0.54 5.19 -8.44
CA GLY A 231 -1.45 4.04 -8.31
C GLY A 231 -1.33 3.00 -9.41
N ALA A 232 -0.46 3.18 -10.41
CA ALA A 232 -0.41 2.29 -11.56
C ALA A 232 0.16 0.91 -11.21
N ARG A 233 -0.62 -0.15 -11.46
CA ARG A 233 -0.16 -1.54 -11.35
C ARG A 233 0.69 -1.95 -12.55
N PHE A 234 0.37 -1.40 -13.74
CA PHE A 234 1.09 -1.54 -15.01
C PHE A 234 1.21 -0.18 -15.66
N LEU A 235 2.13 -0.02 -16.61
CA LEU A 235 2.42 1.26 -17.28
C LEU A 235 1.18 1.97 -17.86
N ALA A 236 0.11 1.25 -18.18
CA ALA A 236 -1.13 1.77 -18.76
C ALA A 236 -2.22 2.13 -17.70
N ASP A 237 -2.03 1.78 -16.43
CA ASP A 237 -3.06 1.84 -15.39
C ASP A 237 -2.99 3.12 -14.54
N LEU A 238 -2.66 4.26 -15.14
CA LEU A 238 -2.46 5.55 -14.45
C LEU A 238 -3.76 6.16 -13.86
N HIS A 239 -4.90 5.54 -14.07
CA HIS A 239 -6.21 6.01 -13.61
C HIS A 239 -6.56 5.55 -12.18
N ARG A 240 -5.72 4.72 -11.56
CA ARG A 240 -5.96 4.21 -10.20
C ARG A 240 -5.45 5.18 -9.17
N ASP A 241 -6.30 5.48 -8.22
CA ASP A 241 -5.93 6.29 -7.07
C ASP A 241 -5.15 5.45 -6.04
N PHE A 242 -4.58 6.12 -5.07
CA PHE A 242 -3.70 5.60 -4.04
C PHE A 242 -3.81 6.49 -2.81
N GLY A 243 -3.56 5.98 -1.61
CA GLY A 243 -3.64 6.80 -0.41
C GLY A 243 -3.27 6.05 0.85
N GLY A 244 -3.27 6.77 1.98
CA GLY A 244 -3.23 6.20 3.31
C GLY A 244 -4.63 6.02 3.89
N PHE A 245 -4.76 5.25 4.96
CA PHE A 245 -6.01 5.11 5.70
C PHE A 245 -5.89 5.65 7.11
N VAL A 246 -6.83 6.48 7.51
CA VAL A 246 -7.11 6.78 8.91
C VAL A 246 -8.24 5.86 9.37
N ILE A 247 -7.98 5.09 10.41
CA ILE A 247 -8.90 4.08 10.95
C ILE A 247 -9.19 4.45 12.40
N ALA A 248 -10.43 4.88 12.68
CA ALA A 248 -10.90 5.14 14.03
C ALA A 248 -11.74 3.96 14.51
N MET A 249 -11.34 3.37 15.63
CA MET A 249 -11.96 2.20 16.23
C MET A 249 -11.71 2.19 17.75
N ASP A 250 -12.70 1.85 18.52
CA ASP A 250 -12.62 1.72 19.99
C ASP A 250 -11.96 2.93 20.71
N GLY A 251 -12.30 4.15 20.26
CA GLY A 251 -11.75 5.40 20.82
C GLY A 251 -10.29 5.71 20.44
N ARG A 252 -9.67 4.89 19.59
CA ARG A 252 -8.30 5.04 19.11
C ARG A 252 -8.26 5.32 17.62
N THR A 253 -7.21 5.97 17.18
CA THR A 253 -7.02 6.30 15.76
C THR A 253 -5.66 5.85 15.27
N ILE A 254 -5.65 5.05 14.20
CA ILE A 254 -4.46 4.56 13.53
C ILE A 254 -4.38 5.21 12.16
N PHE A 255 -3.21 5.66 11.78
CA PHE A 255 -2.89 6.09 10.42
C PHE A 255 -1.94 5.09 9.77
N HIS A 256 -2.40 4.42 8.72
CA HIS A 256 -1.55 3.62 7.84
C HIS A 256 -1.26 4.43 6.59
N CYS A 257 0.00 4.85 6.43
CA CYS A 257 0.39 5.79 5.37
C CYS A 257 0.23 5.20 3.96
N GLY A 258 0.31 3.87 3.81
CA GLY A 258 0.63 3.28 2.51
C GLY A 258 2.03 3.69 2.08
N ASP A 259 2.28 3.71 0.77
CA ASP A 259 3.54 4.24 0.24
C ASP A 259 3.41 5.73 -0.04
N SER A 260 4.43 6.48 0.39
CA SER A 260 4.50 7.92 0.16
C SER A 260 5.93 8.45 0.22
N ALA A 261 6.25 9.37 -0.67
CA ALA A 261 7.30 10.35 -0.39
C ALA A 261 6.84 11.32 0.70
N TYR A 262 7.80 12.02 1.30
CA TYR A 262 7.44 13.13 2.18
C TYR A 262 6.73 14.25 1.40
N PHE A 263 5.58 14.72 1.92
CA PHE A 263 4.80 15.82 1.35
C PHE A 263 4.12 16.65 2.44
N PRO A 264 3.75 17.92 2.16
CA PRO A 264 3.16 18.82 3.17
C PRO A 264 1.80 18.38 3.74
N GLY A 265 1.11 17.44 3.07
CA GLY A 265 -0.19 16.93 3.49
C GLY A 265 -0.16 16.15 4.82
N PHE A 266 1.01 15.71 5.30
CA PHE A 266 1.10 15.08 6.63
C PHE A 266 0.65 16.04 7.74
N LYS A 267 0.96 17.33 7.61
CA LYS A 267 0.49 18.35 8.56
C LYS A 267 -1.04 18.48 8.52
N GLU A 268 -1.65 18.51 7.33
CA GLU A 268 -3.11 18.57 7.17
C GLU A 268 -3.79 17.34 7.77
N ILE A 269 -3.23 16.14 7.54
CA ILE A 269 -3.75 14.90 8.14
C ILE A 269 -3.70 15.00 9.68
N GLY A 270 -2.58 15.45 10.25
CA GLY A 270 -2.43 15.62 11.71
C GLY A 270 -3.27 16.75 12.31
N GLU A 271 -3.74 17.71 11.50
CA GLU A 271 -4.70 18.75 11.91
C GLU A 271 -6.14 18.22 11.88
N ARG A 272 -6.47 17.31 10.95
CA ARG A 272 -7.82 16.74 10.82
C ARG A 272 -8.08 15.59 11.79
N TYR A 273 -7.04 14.80 12.14
CA TYR A 273 -7.20 13.58 12.92
C TYR A 273 -6.25 13.55 14.11
N LYS A 274 -6.77 13.15 15.27
CA LYS A 274 -5.96 12.91 16.47
C LYS A 274 -5.40 11.49 16.42
N ILE A 275 -4.19 11.33 15.86
CA ILE A 275 -3.59 10.03 15.59
C ILE A 275 -2.90 9.47 16.83
N ASP A 276 -3.23 8.24 17.22
CA ASP A 276 -2.53 7.53 18.28
C ASP A 276 -1.32 6.77 17.74
N ILE A 277 -1.46 6.08 16.60
CA ILE A 277 -0.43 5.23 16.02
C ILE A 277 -0.28 5.59 14.54
N ALA A 278 0.93 5.95 14.10
CA ALA A 278 1.28 6.19 12.72
C ALA A 278 2.18 5.07 12.18
N LEU A 279 1.68 4.31 11.20
CA LEU A 279 2.43 3.29 10.47
C LEU A 279 3.03 3.96 9.23
N LEU A 280 4.36 4.21 9.24
CA LEU A 280 5.04 5.01 8.22
C LEU A 280 6.10 4.22 7.46
N PRO A 281 6.15 4.32 6.09
CA PRO A 281 7.17 3.67 5.30
C PRO A 281 8.55 4.32 5.51
N ILE A 282 9.59 3.48 5.61
CA ILE A 282 10.97 3.93 5.80
C ILE A 282 11.95 3.28 4.83
N GLY A 283 11.49 2.48 3.87
CA GLY A 283 12.32 1.78 2.89
C GLY A 283 12.05 2.18 1.46
N ALA A 284 12.76 1.58 0.52
CA ALA A 284 12.68 1.84 -0.91
C ALA A 284 12.99 3.29 -1.33
N TYR A 285 13.78 4.04 -0.56
CA TYR A 285 14.13 5.42 -0.85
C TYR A 285 15.30 5.57 -1.84
N GLU A 286 16.08 4.52 -2.08
CA GLU A 286 17.13 4.47 -3.11
C GLU A 286 16.67 3.70 -4.37
N THR A 287 15.40 3.72 -4.70
CA THR A 287 14.92 3.12 -5.95
C THR A 287 15.20 4.02 -7.16
N PRO A 288 15.08 3.48 -8.40
CA PRO A 288 15.05 4.32 -9.60
C PRO A 288 13.95 5.39 -9.60
N THR A 289 12.83 5.12 -8.91
CA THR A 289 11.75 6.09 -8.67
C THR A 289 12.03 6.99 -7.47
N GLY A 290 12.95 6.57 -6.60
CA GLY A 290 13.60 7.33 -5.55
C GLY A 290 12.68 8.09 -4.62
N ARG A 291 13.21 9.24 -4.25
CA ARG A 291 12.68 10.19 -3.26
C ARG A 291 11.35 10.86 -3.65
N GLU A 292 10.88 10.66 -4.88
CA GLU A 292 9.58 11.18 -5.33
C GLU A 292 8.40 10.32 -4.89
N ALA A 293 8.68 9.06 -4.55
CA ALA A 293 7.68 8.06 -4.26
C ALA A 293 7.79 7.47 -2.85
N HIS A 294 8.98 7.53 -2.26
CA HIS A 294 9.27 6.93 -0.95
C HIS A 294 10.07 7.90 -0.07
N MET A 295 9.63 8.07 1.15
CA MET A 295 10.38 8.84 2.16
C MET A 295 11.51 7.99 2.76
N ASN A 296 12.59 8.65 3.16
CA ASN A 296 13.64 8.03 3.95
C ASN A 296 13.29 8.07 5.46
N PRO A 297 14.08 7.40 6.32
CA PRO A 297 13.82 7.37 7.74
C PRO A 297 13.72 8.75 8.40
N GLU A 298 14.56 9.73 7.99
CA GLU A 298 14.55 11.07 8.55
C GLU A 298 13.29 11.86 8.18
N GLU A 299 12.77 11.63 6.97
CA GLU A 299 11.52 12.21 6.52
C GLU A 299 10.31 11.54 7.17
N ALA A 300 10.38 10.24 7.48
CA ALA A 300 9.35 9.56 8.26
C ALA A 300 9.26 10.14 9.68
N VAL A 301 10.38 10.46 10.33
CA VAL A 301 10.40 11.18 11.61
C VAL A 301 9.78 12.57 11.47
N LYS A 302 10.07 13.30 10.37
CA LYS A 302 9.45 14.60 10.11
C LYS A 302 7.94 14.48 9.92
N ALA A 303 7.49 13.51 9.10
CA ALA A 303 6.08 13.24 8.88
C ALA A 303 5.36 12.87 10.19
N PHE A 304 5.98 12.04 11.03
CA PHE A 304 5.47 11.67 12.36
C PHE A 304 5.21 12.89 13.25
N LEU A 305 6.14 13.83 13.30
CA LEU A 305 6.00 15.06 14.08
C LEU A 305 4.89 15.96 13.53
N GLU A 306 4.75 16.06 12.20
CA GLU A 306 3.68 16.84 11.56
C GLU A 306 2.30 16.19 11.72
N LEU A 307 2.22 14.85 11.73
CA LEU A 307 1.02 14.08 12.06
C LEU A 307 0.59 14.25 13.53
N ARG A 308 1.49 14.75 14.41
CA ARG A 308 1.27 14.85 15.86
C ARG A 308 0.86 13.52 16.50
N ALA A 309 1.31 12.41 15.92
CA ALA A 309 0.96 11.08 16.39
C ALA A 309 1.68 10.76 17.71
N LYS A 310 1.14 9.81 18.51
CA LYS A 310 1.74 9.42 19.78
C LYS A 310 2.83 8.38 19.62
N THR A 311 2.62 7.40 18.70
CA THR A 311 3.56 6.30 18.45
C THR A 311 3.84 6.19 16.96
N LEU A 312 5.13 6.08 16.58
CA LEU A 312 5.59 5.78 15.24
C LEU A 312 5.94 4.29 15.16
N VAL A 313 5.32 3.59 14.21
CA VAL A 313 5.67 2.21 13.84
C VAL A 313 6.22 2.22 12.42
N PRO A 314 7.49 1.89 12.21
CA PRO A 314 8.07 1.85 10.87
C PRO A 314 7.61 0.62 10.08
N MET A 315 7.43 0.78 8.78
CA MET A 315 7.05 -0.27 7.85
C MET A 315 7.78 -0.15 6.51
N HIS A 316 7.47 -1.03 5.57
CA HIS A 316 7.96 -1.04 4.18
C HIS A 316 9.48 -1.21 4.06
N TYR A 317 10.08 -2.02 4.93
CA TYR A 317 11.52 -2.34 4.92
C TYR A 317 11.75 -3.83 5.25
N GLY A 318 12.95 -4.33 4.98
CA GLY A 318 13.43 -5.65 5.40
C GLY A 318 12.79 -6.87 4.72
N THR A 319 11.63 -6.75 4.08
CA THR A 319 10.87 -7.87 3.52
C THR A 319 11.21 -8.14 2.05
N PHE A 320 11.13 -7.12 1.22
CA PHE A 320 11.51 -7.13 -0.19
C PHE A 320 12.62 -6.12 -0.40
N ARG A 321 13.59 -6.44 -1.25
CA ARG A 321 14.61 -5.48 -1.64
C ARG A 321 14.14 -4.73 -2.88
N LEU A 322 13.58 -3.56 -2.65
CA LEU A 322 13.00 -2.69 -3.68
C LEU A 322 13.91 -1.50 -4.02
N GLY A 323 14.93 -1.24 -3.19
CA GLY A 323 15.91 -0.18 -3.36
C GLY A 323 17.34 -0.70 -3.27
N PHE A 324 18.29 0.24 -3.44
CA PHE A 324 19.73 -0.04 -3.32
C PHE A 324 20.22 0.00 -1.88
N GLU A 325 19.44 0.60 -0.98
CA GLU A 325 19.79 0.67 0.45
C GLU A 325 19.91 -0.73 1.06
N PRO A 326 20.82 -0.92 2.04
CA PRO A 326 20.91 -2.16 2.82
C PRO A 326 19.63 -2.43 3.60
N LEU A 327 19.18 -3.70 3.65
CA LEU A 327 17.91 -4.07 4.29
C LEU A 327 17.82 -3.73 5.79
N HIS A 328 18.96 -3.64 6.49
CA HIS A 328 19.05 -3.33 7.92
C HIS A 328 19.17 -1.83 8.22
N GLU A 329 19.61 -1.03 7.26
CA GLU A 329 19.87 0.40 7.42
C GLU A 329 18.64 1.23 7.82
N PRO A 330 17.43 1.04 7.22
CA PRO A 330 16.31 1.92 7.48
C PRO A 330 15.91 2.05 8.96
N PRO A 331 15.75 0.97 9.75
CA PRO A 331 15.41 1.09 11.17
C PRO A 331 16.55 1.68 12.01
N GLU A 332 17.82 1.42 11.66
CA GLU A 332 18.96 2.00 12.35
C GLU A 332 19.01 3.52 12.19
N ARG A 333 18.81 4.01 10.95
CA ARG A 333 18.73 5.45 10.66
C ARG A 333 17.53 6.11 11.33
N LEU A 334 16.37 5.43 11.34
CA LEU A 334 15.17 5.92 12.02
C LEU A 334 15.45 6.15 13.50
N LEU A 335 15.98 5.14 14.20
CA LEU A 335 16.28 5.23 15.63
C LEU A 335 17.36 6.28 15.91
N ALA A 336 18.40 6.40 15.11
CA ALA A 336 19.42 7.44 15.24
C ALA A 336 18.80 8.85 15.11
N CYS A 337 17.93 9.06 14.11
CA CYS A 337 17.23 10.32 13.92
C CYS A 337 16.25 10.63 15.06
N ALA A 338 15.50 9.64 15.53
CA ALA A 338 14.56 9.77 16.66
C ALA A 338 15.29 10.13 17.96
N ARG A 339 16.41 9.46 18.25
CA ARG A 339 17.29 9.75 19.40
C ARG A 339 17.82 11.17 19.37
N ALA A 340 18.32 11.61 18.20
CA ALA A 340 18.82 12.98 18.02
C ALA A 340 17.74 14.05 18.24
N ARG A 341 16.45 13.68 18.16
CA ARG A 341 15.29 14.55 18.40
C ARG A 341 14.61 14.35 19.75
N GLY A 342 15.13 13.45 20.58
CA GLY A 342 14.57 13.16 21.91
C GLY A 342 13.19 12.50 21.88
N ILE A 343 12.90 11.69 20.85
CA ILE A 343 11.61 11.00 20.67
C ILE A 343 11.77 9.49 20.42
N GLU A 344 12.90 8.91 20.82
CA GLU A 344 13.16 7.47 20.63
C GLU A 344 12.11 6.61 21.37
N ASP A 345 11.62 7.06 22.50
CA ASP A 345 10.56 6.46 23.31
C ASP A 345 9.20 6.37 22.57
N LYS A 346 9.01 7.18 21.53
CA LYS A 346 7.80 7.15 20.68
C LYS A 346 7.92 6.25 19.45
N VAL A 347 9.08 5.63 19.23
CA VAL A 347 9.32 4.75 18.07
C VAL A 347 9.24 3.30 18.50
N LEU A 348 8.29 2.57 17.93
CA LEU A 348 8.10 1.14 18.15
C LEU A 348 8.55 0.34 16.92
N VAL A 349 9.78 -0.16 16.92
CA VAL A 349 10.27 -1.10 15.91
C VAL A 349 9.77 -2.49 16.24
N MET A 350 8.83 -3.00 15.45
CA MET A 350 8.18 -4.29 15.69
C MET A 350 8.96 -5.46 15.12
N THR A 351 8.77 -6.63 15.73
CA THR A 351 9.17 -7.92 15.16
C THR A 351 7.98 -8.54 14.43
N GLU A 352 8.20 -9.07 13.23
CA GLU A 352 7.12 -9.68 12.45
C GLU A 352 6.49 -10.85 13.19
N GLY A 353 5.16 -10.90 13.17
CA GLY A 353 4.36 -11.96 13.81
C GLY A 353 4.21 -11.85 15.33
N LYS A 354 4.83 -10.86 15.97
CA LYS A 354 4.71 -10.64 17.41
C LYS A 354 3.62 -9.57 17.66
N PRO A 355 2.45 -9.95 18.25
CA PRO A 355 1.42 -9.00 18.64
C PRO A 355 1.92 -8.04 19.73
N VAL A 356 1.55 -6.76 19.63
CA VAL A 356 1.83 -5.73 20.64
C VAL A 356 0.53 -5.02 20.97
N VAL A 357 0.19 -4.97 22.26
CA VAL A 357 -0.96 -4.21 22.79
C VAL A 357 -0.50 -2.80 23.17
N LEU A 358 -1.25 -1.79 22.74
CA LEU A 358 -0.96 -0.36 22.90
C LEU A 358 -2.14 0.39 23.53
#